data_0744abf130fe2255ee2d1da3907d77bd
#
_entry.id   0744abf130fe2255ee2d1da3907d77bd
#
_cell.length_a   1.000
_cell.length_b   1.000
_cell.length_c   1.000
_cell.angle_alpha   90.00
_cell.angle_beta   90.00
_cell.angle_gamma   90.00
#
_symmetry.space_group_name_H-M   'P 1'
#
loop_
_entity.id
_entity.type
_entity.pdbx_description
1 polymer ?
#
loop_
_entity_poly.entity_id
_entity_poly.type
_entity_poly.pdbx_seq_one_letter_code
_entity_poly.pdbx_strand_id
1 'polypeptide(L)'
;MSEITNTMGTIIAETACGHEGDINKLKLLIDAVSFSGAKIVKFQIFEPAERVTVGHSEWDSFHKLALTKDEWVEATNYAREKKLSVFADIYGEWSHKVAKHLNVDGYKIHSEDLLNTKLIEKVATDNKILLIGVGGAHRSEIFNIITHLDKINLCKKIILMPGIQVFPTPIDAHSLTEVEDLIQKYSPFGAKIGFADHVSGDNDVAFFLPLIALSKGAFIIEKHITINRADKWIDYQSALGKDDFKKFVNFVENISNLNKPIPTMSDYQSVLGKDDFKKFVNFVENSSNLNKPISAMSKYEKQYRKMFKKVPVAKTDLPVGKELTYDDIVYKKFDGIKIPLASNYLIGKKTKTTISLGEVISYDKLENKIGGIIIARCKSNRLANKSLKKIVGKETITHLIERIKRCKKLDCVILATTADPSDDALEEIAKQQNILVYRGSVNNIALRFYEAAKKYDLDQIVRITGDNILRDEVLLDTAIDSHLKQCCDVTSTKNVPAGCRNEIFATHIIEKILKNAVVKENTEYLEYFLTNDRYFSNNYVEPDYSFNENIRLTIDYQADIDMLEKVFENFYFTNPSFALVDVLKWLDDNSDIININKLQKIKFKNSELDVRLEI
;
A
#
# COMPACT_ATOMS: atom_id res chain seq x y z
N MET A 1 14.11 14.62 -29.41
CA MET A 1 13.77 13.72 -28.29
C MET A 1 14.78 13.68 -27.15
N SER A 2 16.07 13.93 -27.39
CA SER A 2 17.13 13.83 -26.36
C SER A 2 17.22 15.01 -25.37
N GLU A 3 16.65 16.16 -25.69
CA GLU A 3 16.77 17.36 -24.82
C GLU A 3 15.77 17.40 -23.67
N ILE A 4 14.54 16.93 -23.88
CA ILE A 4 13.45 16.97 -22.85
C ILE A 4 13.79 16.11 -21.63
N THR A 5 14.60 15.07 -21.80
CA THR A 5 14.90 14.09 -20.74
C THR A 5 16.22 14.32 -20.03
N ASN A 6 16.99 15.31 -20.42
CA ASN A 6 18.30 15.58 -19.83
C ASN A 6 18.35 16.82 -18.95
N THR A 7 17.29 17.61 -18.90
CA THR A 7 17.25 18.86 -18.13
C THR A 7 16.39 18.70 -16.89
N MET A 8 16.98 18.86 -15.71
CA MET A 8 16.27 18.97 -14.44
C MET A 8 15.37 20.20 -14.48
N GLY A 9 14.16 20.10 -13.91
CA GLY A 9 13.20 21.22 -13.90
C GLY A 9 12.27 21.28 -15.12
N THR A 10 12.15 20.19 -15.89
CA THR A 10 11.15 20.10 -16.94
C THR A 10 9.74 20.19 -16.35
N ILE A 11 8.87 21.05 -16.96
CA ILE A 11 7.49 21.23 -16.53
C ILE A 11 6.53 20.53 -17.48
N ILE A 12 5.61 19.75 -16.93
CA ILE A 12 4.44 19.20 -17.61
C ILE A 12 3.22 20.02 -17.22
N ALA A 13 2.63 20.69 -18.20
CA ALA A 13 1.35 21.37 -18.02
C ALA A 13 0.19 20.37 -18.17
N GLU A 14 -0.50 20.07 -17.07
CA GLU A 14 -1.61 19.13 -17.00
C GLU A 14 -2.92 19.84 -17.31
N THR A 15 -3.59 19.48 -18.40
CA THR A 15 -4.90 20.02 -18.77
C THR A 15 -6.05 19.30 -18.08
N ALA A 16 -5.82 18.07 -17.60
CA ALA A 16 -6.78 17.20 -16.96
C ALA A 16 -8.12 17.12 -17.73
N CYS A 17 -9.25 17.19 -17.03
CA CYS A 17 -10.59 17.31 -17.60
C CYS A 17 -11.09 18.76 -17.71
N GLY A 18 -10.20 19.74 -17.64
CA GLY A 18 -10.56 21.17 -17.75
C GLY A 18 -11.21 21.57 -19.08
N HIS A 19 -11.11 20.70 -20.09
CA HIS A 19 -11.83 20.88 -21.36
C HIS A 19 -13.33 20.56 -21.27
N GLU A 20 -13.81 19.93 -20.22
CA GLU A 20 -15.24 19.63 -19.97
C GLU A 20 -15.95 18.92 -21.14
N GLY A 21 -15.23 18.11 -21.94
CA GLY A 21 -15.75 17.42 -23.12
C GLY A 21 -15.85 18.28 -24.39
N ASP A 22 -15.24 19.47 -24.40
CA ASP A 22 -15.27 20.42 -25.54
C ASP A 22 -13.84 20.58 -26.11
N ILE A 23 -13.68 20.21 -27.39
CA ILE A 23 -12.41 20.33 -28.12
C ILE A 23 -11.93 21.79 -28.23
N ASN A 24 -12.84 22.77 -28.30
CA ASN A 24 -12.46 24.17 -28.37
C ASN A 24 -11.90 24.68 -27.04
N LYS A 25 -12.46 24.23 -25.89
CA LYS A 25 -11.88 24.47 -24.59
C LYS A 25 -10.48 23.85 -24.45
N LEU A 26 -10.29 22.63 -24.98
CA LEU A 26 -8.97 21.99 -24.99
C LEU A 26 -7.95 22.79 -25.80
N LYS A 27 -8.33 23.33 -26.97
CA LYS A 27 -7.46 24.22 -27.75
C LYS A 27 -7.09 25.50 -27.01
N LEU A 28 -8.03 26.11 -26.27
CA LEU A 28 -7.74 27.27 -25.42
C LEU A 28 -6.74 26.91 -24.31
N LEU A 29 -6.84 25.70 -23.70
CA LEU A 29 -5.85 25.22 -22.73
C LEU A 29 -4.48 25.01 -23.38
N ILE A 30 -4.42 24.47 -24.59
CA ILE A 30 -3.18 24.33 -25.36
C ILE A 30 -2.54 25.70 -25.64
N ASP A 31 -3.33 26.70 -25.99
CA ASP A 31 -2.87 28.07 -26.17
C ASP A 31 -2.32 28.67 -24.87
N ALA A 32 -2.96 28.39 -23.73
CA ALA A 32 -2.46 28.81 -22.42
C ALA A 32 -1.12 28.16 -22.08
N VAL A 33 -0.95 26.88 -22.37
CA VAL A 33 0.33 26.16 -22.20
C VAL A 33 1.40 26.82 -23.07
N SER A 34 1.14 27.03 -24.35
CA SER A 34 2.08 27.70 -25.27
C SER A 34 2.44 29.11 -24.81
N PHE A 35 1.45 29.90 -24.38
CA PHE A 35 1.64 31.26 -23.83
C PHE A 35 2.52 31.26 -22.58
N SER A 36 2.38 30.26 -21.73
CA SER A 36 3.14 30.14 -20.48
C SER A 36 4.63 29.88 -20.67
N GLY A 37 5.04 29.39 -21.84
CA GLY A 37 6.41 28.97 -22.13
C GLY A 37 6.72 27.50 -21.80
N ALA A 38 5.80 26.77 -21.15
CA ALA A 38 5.96 25.35 -20.92
C ALA A 38 6.11 24.60 -22.25
N LYS A 39 6.92 23.52 -22.25
CA LYS A 39 7.25 22.77 -23.48
C LYS A 39 6.43 21.49 -23.65
N ILE A 40 5.76 21.03 -22.60
CA ILE A 40 5.01 19.79 -22.59
C ILE A 40 3.58 20.07 -22.14
N VAL A 41 2.62 19.65 -22.97
CA VAL A 41 1.21 19.56 -22.59
C VAL A 41 0.87 18.09 -22.34
N LYS A 42 0.08 17.79 -21.29
CA LYS A 42 -0.39 16.45 -20.99
C LYS A 42 -1.92 16.37 -21.05
N PHE A 43 -2.40 15.31 -21.69
CA PHE A 43 -3.81 15.00 -21.90
C PHE A 43 -4.22 13.76 -21.10
N GLN A 44 -5.47 13.73 -20.65
CA GLN A 44 -6.08 12.52 -20.08
C GLN A 44 -6.94 11.83 -21.15
N ILE A 45 -6.33 10.89 -21.87
CA ILE A 45 -6.98 10.15 -22.96
C ILE A 45 -7.69 8.93 -22.38
N PHE A 46 -9.01 8.86 -22.48
CA PHE A 46 -9.78 7.72 -21.98
C PHE A 46 -11.11 7.53 -22.73
N GLU A 47 -11.61 6.32 -22.72
CA GLU A 47 -13.03 6.01 -22.88
C GLU A 47 -13.64 5.68 -21.50
N PRO A 48 -14.93 5.98 -21.25
CA PRO A 48 -15.54 5.79 -19.93
C PRO A 48 -15.39 4.37 -19.39
N ALA A 49 -15.50 3.39 -20.28
CA ALA A 49 -15.38 1.96 -19.95
C ALA A 49 -13.97 1.55 -19.42
N GLU A 50 -12.92 2.35 -19.66
CA GLU A 50 -11.59 2.11 -19.08
C GLU A 50 -11.45 2.63 -17.65
N ARG A 51 -12.31 3.59 -17.26
CA ARG A 51 -12.24 4.25 -15.95
C ARG A 51 -13.12 3.55 -14.92
N VAL A 52 -14.36 3.27 -15.28
CA VAL A 52 -15.42 2.85 -14.36
C VAL A 52 -16.18 1.63 -14.91
N THR A 53 -16.84 0.88 -14.01
CA THR A 53 -17.81 -0.16 -14.38
C THR A 53 -19.11 0.46 -14.88
N VAL A 54 -19.87 -0.27 -15.70
CA VAL A 54 -21.23 0.12 -16.06
C VAL A 54 -22.08 0.24 -14.79
N GLY A 55 -22.82 1.34 -14.66
CA GLY A 55 -23.64 1.62 -13.46
C GLY A 55 -22.89 2.29 -12.30
N HIS A 56 -21.59 2.57 -12.44
CA HIS A 56 -20.84 3.36 -11.47
C HIS A 56 -21.39 4.79 -11.38
N SER A 57 -21.37 5.39 -10.20
CA SER A 57 -21.89 6.74 -9.93
C SER A 57 -21.28 7.84 -10.82
N GLU A 58 -20.03 7.66 -11.29
CA GLU A 58 -19.34 8.61 -12.18
C GLU A 58 -19.52 8.26 -13.70
N TRP A 59 -20.30 7.23 -14.06
CA TRP A 59 -20.42 6.76 -15.44
C TRP A 59 -20.85 7.85 -16.43
N ASP A 60 -21.93 8.57 -16.11
CA ASP A 60 -22.45 9.65 -16.95
C ASP A 60 -21.51 10.85 -17.03
N SER A 61 -20.79 11.12 -15.94
CA SER A 61 -19.81 12.21 -15.88
C SER A 61 -18.65 11.94 -16.83
N PHE A 62 -18.10 10.70 -16.82
CA PHE A 62 -17.02 10.34 -17.75
C PHE A 62 -17.47 10.33 -19.20
N HIS A 63 -18.73 9.99 -19.50
CA HIS A 63 -19.27 10.09 -20.87
C HIS A 63 -19.33 11.54 -21.37
N LYS A 64 -19.69 12.49 -20.52
CA LYS A 64 -19.69 13.91 -20.86
C LYS A 64 -18.29 14.48 -21.08
N LEU A 65 -17.27 13.91 -20.43
CA LEU A 65 -15.89 14.38 -20.49
C LEU A 65 -15.06 13.69 -21.59
N ALA A 66 -15.51 12.56 -22.11
CA ALA A 66 -14.77 11.81 -23.10
C ALA A 66 -14.76 12.53 -24.45
N LEU A 67 -13.59 12.66 -25.05
CA LEU A 67 -13.40 13.11 -26.43
C LEU A 67 -13.23 11.90 -27.34
N THR A 68 -13.65 12.05 -28.58
CA THR A 68 -13.47 11.04 -29.63
C THR A 68 -11.99 10.92 -30.04
N LYS A 69 -11.65 9.81 -30.71
CA LYS A 69 -10.31 9.65 -31.27
C LYS A 69 -9.93 10.79 -32.23
N ASP A 70 -10.88 11.24 -33.06
CA ASP A 70 -10.62 12.29 -34.06
C ASP A 70 -10.38 13.64 -33.39
N GLU A 71 -11.09 13.97 -32.32
CA GLU A 71 -10.84 15.16 -31.49
C GLU A 71 -9.46 15.10 -30.83
N TRP A 72 -9.01 13.93 -30.35
CA TRP A 72 -7.65 13.77 -29.85
C TRP A 72 -6.58 13.95 -30.94
N VAL A 73 -6.84 13.50 -32.19
CA VAL A 73 -5.97 13.78 -33.36
C VAL A 73 -5.87 15.28 -33.59
N GLU A 74 -7.02 15.97 -33.61
CA GLU A 74 -7.10 17.42 -33.80
C GLU A 74 -6.34 18.19 -32.71
N ALA A 75 -6.57 17.86 -31.43
CA ALA A 75 -5.88 18.49 -30.31
C ALA A 75 -4.35 18.29 -30.35
N THR A 76 -3.92 17.05 -30.69
CA THR A 76 -2.49 16.73 -30.78
C THR A 76 -1.82 17.48 -31.91
N ASN A 77 -2.45 17.58 -33.08
CA ASN A 77 -1.91 18.34 -34.21
C ASN A 77 -1.80 19.83 -33.85
N TYR A 78 -2.84 20.38 -33.21
CA TYR A 78 -2.85 21.76 -32.74
C TYR A 78 -1.73 22.03 -31.72
N ALA A 79 -1.50 21.13 -30.76
CA ALA A 79 -0.40 21.26 -29.81
C ALA A 79 0.98 21.24 -30.53
N ARG A 80 1.14 20.41 -31.57
CA ARG A 80 2.37 20.34 -32.36
C ARG A 80 2.60 21.59 -33.20
N GLU A 81 1.56 22.21 -33.76
CA GLU A 81 1.65 23.51 -34.43
C GLU A 81 2.19 24.59 -33.48
N LYS A 82 1.83 24.51 -32.19
CA LYS A 82 2.36 25.36 -31.11
C LYS A 82 3.75 24.93 -30.63
N LYS A 83 4.39 23.95 -31.27
CA LYS A 83 5.72 23.38 -30.92
C LYS A 83 5.76 22.76 -29.52
N LEU A 84 4.63 22.22 -29.04
CA LEU A 84 4.56 21.50 -27.77
C LEU A 84 4.82 20.00 -27.98
N SER A 85 5.54 19.41 -27.05
CA SER A 85 5.53 17.96 -26.86
C SER A 85 4.23 17.54 -26.19
N VAL A 86 3.74 16.36 -26.55
CA VAL A 86 2.47 15.84 -26.04
C VAL A 86 2.70 14.61 -25.22
N PHE A 87 2.26 14.62 -23.96
CA PHE A 87 2.19 13.47 -23.09
C PHE A 87 0.73 13.04 -22.90
N ALA A 88 0.50 11.78 -22.58
CA ALA A 88 -0.83 11.25 -22.39
C ALA A 88 -0.94 10.33 -21.17
N ASP A 89 -1.95 10.55 -20.34
CA ASP A 89 -2.38 9.57 -19.35
C ASP A 89 -3.06 8.39 -20.05
N ILE A 90 -2.70 7.18 -19.63
CA ILE A 90 -3.20 5.91 -20.18
C ILE A 90 -3.99 5.21 -19.08
N TYR A 91 -5.24 4.83 -19.39
CA TYR A 91 -6.18 4.19 -18.48
C TYR A 91 -6.55 2.75 -18.86
N GLY A 92 -6.14 2.32 -20.08
CA GLY A 92 -6.42 0.98 -20.58
C GLY A 92 -5.89 0.75 -22.00
N GLU A 93 -6.45 -0.22 -22.69
CA GLU A 93 -6.01 -0.60 -24.04
C GLU A 93 -6.38 0.40 -25.12
N TRP A 94 -7.59 0.99 -25.03
CA TRP A 94 -8.06 1.95 -26.02
C TRP A 94 -7.23 3.23 -25.96
N SER A 95 -7.08 3.81 -24.78
CA SER A 95 -6.27 5.02 -24.57
C SER A 95 -4.82 4.80 -24.99
N HIS A 96 -4.23 3.62 -24.73
CA HIS A 96 -2.90 3.29 -25.21
C HIS A 96 -2.82 3.22 -26.74
N LYS A 97 -3.79 2.56 -27.40
CA LYS A 97 -3.86 2.50 -28.87
C LYS A 97 -4.01 3.89 -29.49
N VAL A 98 -4.85 4.75 -28.91
CA VAL A 98 -5.03 6.13 -29.37
C VAL A 98 -3.72 6.91 -29.20
N ALA A 99 -3.11 6.90 -28.03
CA ALA A 99 -1.86 7.61 -27.76
C ALA A 99 -0.70 7.14 -28.67
N LYS A 100 -0.63 5.83 -29.01
CA LYS A 100 0.31 5.32 -30.02
C LYS A 100 0.03 5.87 -31.41
N HIS A 101 -1.24 5.91 -31.82
CA HIS A 101 -1.65 6.47 -33.12
C HIS A 101 -1.29 7.96 -33.21
N LEU A 102 -1.46 8.71 -32.13
CA LEU A 102 -1.07 10.12 -32.01
C LEU A 102 0.45 10.33 -31.94
N ASN A 103 1.21 9.25 -31.80
CA ASN A 103 2.65 9.27 -31.59
C ASN A 103 3.08 10.25 -30.49
N VAL A 104 2.42 10.22 -29.33
CA VAL A 104 2.76 11.07 -28.18
C VAL A 104 4.22 10.90 -27.73
N ASP A 105 4.80 11.89 -27.09
CA ASP A 105 6.23 11.91 -26.72
C ASP A 105 6.52 11.16 -25.42
N GLY A 106 5.52 11.02 -24.56
CA GLY A 106 5.59 10.26 -23.30
C GLY A 106 4.22 9.83 -22.82
N TYR A 107 4.24 8.90 -21.89
CA TYR A 107 3.02 8.35 -21.26
C TYR A 107 3.02 8.62 -19.76
N LYS A 108 1.83 8.57 -19.16
CA LYS A 108 1.68 8.44 -17.73
C LYS A 108 0.66 7.35 -17.41
N ILE A 109 0.99 6.53 -16.41
CA ILE A 109 0.03 5.69 -15.70
C ILE A 109 -0.39 6.46 -14.45
N HIS A 110 -1.68 6.75 -14.36
CA HIS A 110 -2.22 7.43 -13.19
C HIS A 110 -2.11 6.56 -11.94
N SER A 111 -1.96 7.16 -10.77
CA SER A 111 -1.80 6.42 -9.50
C SER A 111 -2.96 5.46 -9.20
N GLU A 112 -4.15 5.67 -9.76
CA GLU A 112 -5.29 4.73 -9.65
C GLU A 112 -5.02 3.37 -10.31
N ASP A 113 -4.14 3.31 -11.33
CA ASP A 113 -3.79 2.13 -12.12
C ASP A 113 -2.45 1.48 -11.71
N LEU A 114 -1.80 1.93 -10.64
CA LEU A 114 -0.48 1.41 -10.21
C LEU A 114 -0.43 -0.12 -10.05
N LEU A 115 -1.55 -0.74 -9.72
CA LEU A 115 -1.64 -2.19 -9.50
C LEU A 115 -1.93 -3.00 -10.79
N ASN A 116 -2.18 -2.32 -11.89
CA ASN A 116 -2.36 -2.93 -13.21
C ASN A 116 -1.00 -3.18 -13.87
N THR A 117 -0.26 -4.18 -13.35
CA THR A 117 1.12 -4.47 -13.77
C THR A 117 1.22 -4.78 -15.27
N LYS A 118 0.21 -5.46 -15.84
CA LYS A 118 0.15 -5.75 -17.29
C LYS A 118 0.08 -4.49 -18.14
N LEU A 119 -0.75 -3.52 -17.77
CA LEU A 119 -0.86 -2.25 -18.49
C LEU A 119 0.46 -1.48 -18.42
N ILE A 120 1.07 -1.40 -17.23
CA ILE A 120 2.34 -0.71 -17.02
C ILE A 120 3.43 -1.33 -17.88
N GLU A 121 3.58 -2.66 -17.85
CA GLU A 121 4.54 -3.40 -18.68
C GLU A 121 4.31 -3.12 -20.17
N LYS A 122 3.05 -3.26 -20.63
CA LYS A 122 2.68 -3.02 -22.03
C LYS A 122 3.04 -1.63 -22.50
N VAL A 123 2.76 -0.60 -21.71
CA VAL A 123 3.09 0.80 -22.04
C VAL A 123 4.61 1.03 -21.99
N ALA A 124 5.31 0.44 -21.04
CA ALA A 124 6.77 0.56 -20.91
C ALA A 124 7.52 -0.05 -22.12
N THR A 125 6.96 -1.09 -22.76
CA THR A 125 7.58 -1.71 -23.97
C THR A 125 7.63 -0.78 -25.18
N ASP A 126 6.84 0.30 -25.22
CA ASP A 126 6.94 1.31 -26.29
C ASP A 126 8.23 2.14 -26.25
N ASN A 127 9.04 1.93 -25.20
CA ASN A 127 10.36 2.54 -25.04
C ASN A 127 10.36 4.08 -25.07
N LYS A 128 9.25 4.71 -24.64
CA LYS A 128 9.11 6.15 -24.40
C LYS A 128 9.26 6.47 -22.92
N ILE A 129 9.31 7.75 -22.57
CA ILE A 129 9.25 8.16 -21.16
C ILE A 129 7.90 7.69 -20.59
N LEU A 130 7.96 7.05 -19.43
CA LEU A 130 6.76 6.62 -18.71
C LEU A 130 6.77 7.21 -17.30
N LEU A 131 5.84 8.10 -17.04
CA LEU A 131 5.53 8.60 -15.71
C LEU A 131 4.63 7.60 -15.00
N ILE A 132 4.92 7.27 -13.75
CA ILE A 132 4.08 6.40 -12.93
C ILE A 132 3.68 7.15 -11.66
N GLY A 133 2.40 7.46 -11.53
CA GLY A 133 1.83 8.06 -10.33
C GLY A 133 1.90 7.09 -9.15
N VAL A 134 2.51 7.53 -8.04
CA VAL A 134 2.67 6.69 -6.83
C VAL A 134 1.95 7.25 -5.60
N GLY A 135 1.17 8.31 -5.75
CA GLY A 135 0.35 8.86 -4.66
C GLY A 135 -0.62 7.82 -4.10
N GLY A 136 -0.68 7.71 -2.77
CA GLY A 136 -1.51 6.73 -2.07
C GLY A 136 -1.09 5.26 -2.30
N ALA A 137 0.16 5.01 -2.63
CA ALA A 137 0.72 3.67 -2.77
C ALA A 137 1.44 3.23 -1.48
N HIS A 138 1.32 1.96 -1.13
CA HIS A 138 2.23 1.35 -0.16
C HIS A 138 3.61 1.15 -0.79
N ARG A 139 4.67 1.22 -0.01
CA ARG A 139 6.04 1.01 -0.51
C ARG A 139 6.22 -0.35 -1.19
N SER A 140 5.57 -1.39 -0.68
CA SER A 140 5.59 -2.71 -1.30
C SER A 140 5.00 -2.73 -2.72
N GLU A 141 4.04 -1.87 -3.03
CA GLU A 141 3.43 -1.77 -4.36
C GLU A 141 4.38 -1.10 -5.36
N ILE A 142 5.03 -0.01 -4.95
CA ILE A 142 6.04 0.68 -5.77
C ILE A 142 7.22 -0.26 -6.03
N PHE A 143 7.71 -0.92 -4.97
CA PHE A 143 8.82 -1.87 -5.07
C PHE A 143 8.52 -3.02 -6.02
N ASN A 144 7.29 -3.57 -5.96
CA ASN A 144 6.88 -4.65 -6.86
C ASN A 144 6.95 -4.23 -8.33
N ILE A 145 6.43 -3.03 -8.66
CA ILE A 145 6.41 -2.59 -10.06
C ILE A 145 7.82 -2.28 -10.57
N ILE A 146 8.63 -1.62 -9.77
CA ILE A 146 10.02 -1.30 -10.16
C ILE A 146 10.85 -2.57 -10.31
N THR A 147 10.78 -3.51 -9.38
CA THR A 147 11.53 -4.78 -9.49
C THR A 147 11.02 -5.66 -10.63
N HIS A 148 9.73 -5.57 -10.97
CA HIS A 148 9.19 -6.24 -12.16
C HIS A 148 9.77 -5.63 -13.45
N LEU A 149 9.73 -4.31 -13.58
CA LEU A 149 10.27 -3.60 -14.76
C LEU A 149 11.79 -3.73 -14.88
N ASP A 150 12.51 -3.80 -13.77
CA ASP A 150 13.96 -3.99 -13.75
C ASP A 150 14.36 -5.37 -14.33
N LYS A 151 13.65 -6.44 -13.95
CA LYS A 151 13.89 -7.79 -14.47
C LYS A 151 13.78 -7.88 -16.00
N ILE A 152 13.01 -6.99 -16.60
CA ILE A 152 12.81 -6.91 -18.07
C ILE A 152 13.51 -5.69 -18.69
N ASN A 153 14.43 -5.05 -17.95
CA ASN A 153 15.27 -3.92 -18.37
C ASN A 153 14.50 -2.69 -18.87
N LEU A 154 13.36 -2.37 -18.27
CA LEU A 154 12.51 -1.23 -18.66
C LEU A 154 12.58 -0.02 -17.71
N CYS A 155 13.36 -0.06 -16.61
CA CYS A 155 13.38 1.01 -15.60
C CYS A 155 13.99 2.34 -16.06
N LYS A 156 14.91 2.35 -17.02
CA LYS A 156 15.70 3.56 -17.41
C LYS A 156 14.88 4.75 -17.92
N LYS A 157 13.64 4.53 -18.34
CA LYS A 157 12.73 5.58 -18.82
C LYS A 157 11.56 5.83 -17.89
N ILE A 158 11.58 5.22 -16.71
CA ILE A 158 10.54 5.39 -15.69
C ILE A 158 10.85 6.64 -14.87
N ILE A 159 9.80 7.43 -14.63
CA ILE A 159 9.82 8.54 -13.69
C ILE A 159 8.68 8.31 -12.70
N LEU A 160 9.00 8.06 -11.44
CA LEU A 160 8.00 7.94 -10.39
C LEU A 160 7.51 9.33 -9.99
N MET A 161 6.20 9.50 -9.91
CA MET A 161 5.53 10.78 -9.64
C MET A 161 4.82 10.72 -8.28
N PRO A 162 5.54 10.98 -7.16
CA PRO A 162 4.88 11.24 -5.89
C PRO A 162 4.03 12.50 -5.97
N GLY A 163 2.95 12.51 -5.21
CA GLY A 163 2.02 13.61 -5.10
C GLY A 163 0.70 13.12 -4.51
N ILE A 164 0.14 13.86 -3.58
CA ILE A 164 -1.09 13.49 -2.91
C ILE A 164 -2.26 13.82 -3.85
N GLN A 165 -3.07 12.82 -4.13
CA GLN A 165 -4.18 12.89 -5.09
C GLN A 165 -5.49 13.34 -4.41
N VAL A 166 -5.44 14.51 -3.76
CA VAL A 166 -6.60 15.21 -3.20
C VAL A 166 -6.62 16.61 -3.78
N PHE A 167 -7.75 17.09 -4.25
CA PHE A 167 -7.88 18.31 -5.05
C PHE A 167 -8.78 19.35 -4.36
N PRO A 168 -8.22 20.45 -3.80
CA PRO A 168 -6.80 20.76 -3.63
C PRO A 168 -6.18 19.98 -2.47
N THR A 169 -4.85 19.72 -2.55
CA THR A 169 -4.12 19.08 -1.47
C THR A 169 -3.83 20.07 -0.35
N PRO A 170 -4.16 19.77 0.92
CA PRO A 170 -3.73 20.57 2.06
C PRO A 170 -2.20 20.60 2.20
N ILE A 171 -1.66 21.76 2.58
CA ILE A 171 -0.20 21.97 2.68
C ILE A 171 0.43 21.04 3.72
N ASP A 172 -0.23 20.82 4.85
CA ASP A 172 0.21 19.95 5.95
C ASP A 172 0.20 18.45 5.60
N ALA A 173 -0.42 18.08 4.48
CA ALA A 173 -0.41 16.73 3.97
C ALA A 173 0.91 16.36 3.29
N HIS A 174 1.67 17.32 2.79
CA HIS A 174 2.91 17.08 2.06
C HIS A 174 4.09 16.74 2.98
N SER A 175 4.94 15.83 2.50
CA SER A 175 6.30 15.64 3.00
C SER A 175 7.23 15.51 1.79
N LEU A 176 8.12 16.46 1.61
CA LEU A 176 9.07 16.46 0.50
C LEU A 176 10.27 15.54 0.73
N THR A 177 10.45 15.00 1.96
CA THR A 177 11.40 13.92 2.22
C THR A 177 11.04 12.64 1.44
N GLU A 178 9.80 12.53 0.95
CA GLU A 178 9.40 11.43 0.08
C GLU A 178 10.16 11.43 -1.25
N VAL A 179 10.44 12.60 -1.82
CA VAL A 179 11.23 12.72 -3.05
C VAL A 179 12.62 12.16 -2.84
N GLU A 180 13.28 12.55 -1.73
CA GLU A 180 14.64 12.08 -1.38
C GLU A 180 14.66 10.57 -1.10
N ASP A 181 13.66 10.06 -0.35
CA ASP A 181 13.53 8.63 -0.04
C ASP A 181 13.33 7.79 -1.31
N LEU A 182 12.47 8.23 -2.24
CA LEU A 182 12.28 7.55 -3.51
C LEU A 182 13.52 7.59 -4.41
N ILE A 183 14.26 8.71 -4.42
CA ILE A 183 15.53 8.83 -5.14
C ILE A 183 16.53 7.80 -4.60
N GLN A 184 16.73 7.78 -3.27
CA GLN A 184 17.66 6.86 -2.63
C GLN A 184 17.33 5.40 -2.95
N LYS A 185 16.05 5.04 -2.96
CA LYS A 185 15.60 3.66 -3.15
C LYS A 185 15.57 3.21 -4.61
N TYR A 186 15.13 4.07 -5.54
CA TYR A 186 14.82 3.62 -6.90
C TYR A 186 15.74 4.14 -7.99
N SER A 187 16.62 5.13 -7.71
CA SER A 187 17.67 5.51 -8.67
C SER A 187 18.67 4.40 -8.96
N PRO A 188 19.01 3.48 -8.03
CA PRO A 188 19.84 2.34 -8.35
C PRO A 188 19.30 1.43 -9.46
N PHE A 189 17.95 1.39 -9.64
CA PHE A 189 17.29 0.69 -10.75
C PHE A 189 17.26 1.51 -12.05
N GLY A 190 17.75 2.75 -12.03
CA GLY A 190 17.72 3.67 -13.17
C GLY A 190 16.44 4.52 -13.28
N ALA A 191 15.49 4.39 -12.36
CA ALA A 191 14.29 5.23 -12.31
C ALA A 191 14.62 6.64 -11.82
N LYS A 192 13.97 7.65 -12.42
CA LYS A 192 14.01 9.04 -11.95
C LYS A 192 12.77 9.34 -11.09
N ILE A 193 12.84 10.43 -10.33
CA ILE A 193 11.73 10.88 -9.48
C ILE A 193 11.29 12.26 -9.96
N GLY A 194 9.99 12.44 -10.17
CA GLY A 194 9.37 13.73 -10.42
C GLY A 194 8.54 14.19 -9.20
N PHE A 195 7.65 15.13 -9.42
CA PHE A 195 6.71 15.59 -8.40
C PHE A 195 5.42 16.08 -9.08
N ALA A 196 4.27 15.60 -8.62
CA ALA A 196 2.95 16.06 -9.07
C ALA A 196 2.30 16.91 -7.96
N ASP A 197 2.08 18.19 -8.25
CA ASP A 197 1.56 19.15 -7.28
C ASP A 197 0.08 19.46 -7.51
N HIS A 198 -0.71 19.34 -6.44
CA HIS A 198 -2.16 19.62 -6.43
C HIS A 198 -2.57 20.62 -5.34
N VAL A 199 -1.65 21.43 -4.84
CA VAL A 199 -1.96 22.53 -3.91
C VAL A 199 -2.88 23.53 -4.59
N SER A 200 -3.76 24.19 -3.79
CA SER A 200 -4.67 25.22 -4.30
C SER A 200 -3.92 26.31 -5.06
N GLY A 201 -4.38 26.60 -6.28
CA GLY A 201 -3.82 27.67 -7.11
C GLY A 201 -4.03 29.09 -6.57
N ASP A 202 -4.86 29.26 -5.52
CA ASP A 202 -5.03 30.55 -4.82
C ASP A 202 -3.92 30.80 -3.78
N ASN A 203 -3.04 29.82 -3.55
CA ASN A 203 -2.02 29.89 -2.52
C ASN A 203 -0.64 30.07 -3.14
N ASP A 204 0.14 31.03 -2.65
CA ASP A 204 1.54 31.24 -3.09
C ASP A 204 2.40 29.95 -2.98
N VAL A 205 2.04 29.04 -2.09
CA VAL A 205 2.68 27.71 -1.95
C VAL A 205 2.62 26.88 -3.24
N ALA A 206 1.63 27.12 -4.10
CA ALA A 206 1.54 26.51 -5.42
C ALA A 206 2.73 26.84 -6.34
N PHE A 207 3.45 27.93 -6.08
CA PHE A 207 4.71 28.27 -6.75
C PHE A 207 5.91 27.66 -6.04
N PHE A 208 5.91 27.63 -4.70
CA PHE A 208 7.10 27.34 -3.89
C PHE A 208 7.32 25.85 -3.64
N LEU A 209 6.25 25.08 -3.42
CA LEU A 209 6.36 23.66 -3.14
C LEU A 209 7.07 22.89 -4.26
N PRO A 210 6.75 23.10 -5.57
CA PRO A 210 7.49 22.49 -6.66
C PRO A 210 8.98 22.88 -6.73
N LEU A 211 9.32 24.14 -6.38
CA LEU A 211 10.72 24.60 -6.35
C LEU A 211 11.52 23.87 -5.27
N ILE A 212 10.89 23.64 -4.09
CA ILE A 212 11.52 22.85 -3.02
C ILE A 212 11.65 21.37 -3.45
N ALA A 213 10.66 20.80 -4.15
CA ALA A 213 10.74 19.45 -4.68
C ALA A 213 11.93 19.30 -5.66
N LEU A 214 12.16 20.30 -6.50
CA LEU A 214 13.35 20.37 -7.39
C LEU A 214 14.65 20.42 -6.59
N SER A 215 14.74 21.24 -5.54
CA SER A 215 15.93 21.30 -4.68
C SER A 215 16.23 19.99 -3.96
N LYS A 216 15.21 19.15 -3.78
CA LYS A 216 15.33 17.79 -3.23
C LYS A 216 15.61 16.72 -4.30
N GLY A 217 15.82 17.13 -5.55
CA GLY A 217 16.22 16.25 -6.65
C GLY A 217 15.06 15.77 -7.53
N ALA A 218 13.86 16.32 -7.41
CA ALA A 218 12.80 16.03 -8.36
C ALA A 218 13.25 16.42 -9.78
N PHE A 219 13.11 15.49 -10.73
CA PHE A 219 13.59 15.69 -12.09
C PHE A 219 12.61 16.46 -12.97
N ILE A 220 11.31 16.23 -12.77
CA ILE A 220 10.21 16.81 -13.55
C ILE A 220 9.07 17.22 -12.60
N ILE A 221 8.40 18.31 -12.95
CA ILE A 221 7.22 18.81 -12.21
C ILE A 221 5.98 18.71 -13.08
N GLU A 222 4.93 18.14 -12.55
CA GLU A 222 3.59 18.19 -13.16
C GLU A 222 2.72 19.18 -12.37
N LYS A 223 2.09 20.11 -13.08
CA LYS A 223 1.23 21.15 -12.52
C LYS A 223 0.01 21.39 -13.41
N HIS A 224 -1.18 21.52 -12.79
CA HIS A 224 -2.41 21.83 -13.49
C HIS A 224 -2.45 23.26 -13.98
N ILE A 225 -3.00 23.45 -15.19
CA ILE A 225 -3.20 24.76 -15.82
C ILE A 225 -4.68 24.99 -16.16
N THR A 226 -5.15 26.21 -16.01
CA THR A 226 -6.44 26.69 -16.53
C THR A 226 -6.29 28.05 -17.19
N ILE A 227 -7.29 28.49 -17.94
CA ILE A 227 -7.25 29.79 -18.60
C ILE A 227 -7.35 30.88 -17.55
N ASN A 228 -8.46 30.88 -16.81
CA ASN A 228 -8.76 31.82 -15.74
C ASN A 228 -9.46 31.04 -14.62
N ARG A 229 -8.94 31.13 -13.41
CA ARG A 229 -9.50 30.41 -12.25
C ARG A 229 -10.91 30.86 -11.89
N ALA A 230 -11.28 32.12 -12.24
CA ALA A 230 -12.62 32.67 -12.02
C ALA A 230 -13.71 31.94 -12.83
N ASP A 231 -13.35 31.29 -13.94
CA ASP A 231 -14.27 30.54 -14.80
C ASP A 231 -14.69 29.20 -14.20
N LYS A 232 -13.96 28.72 -13.16
CA LYS A 232 -14.22 27.49 -12.40
C LYS A 232 -14.37 26.21 -13.26
N TRP A 233 -13.59 26.10 -14.34
CA TRP A 233 -13.52 24.87 -15.13
C TRP A 233 -13.06 23.70 -14.26
N ILE A 234 -13.35 22.49 -14.67
CA ILE A 234 -12.97 21.28 -13.89
C ILE A 234 -11.49 21.34 -13.53
N ASP A 235 -11.17 20.95 -12.29
CA ASP A 235 -9.82 20.96 -11.68
C ASP A 235 -9.22 22.35 -11.40
N TYR A 236 -9.96 23.45 -11.62
CA TYR A 236 -9.48 24.83 -11.38
C TYR A 236 -8.91 25.04 -9.97
N GLN A 237 -9.38 24.27 -8.99
CA GLN A 237 -8.96 24.44 -7.59
C GLN A 237 -7.45 24.25 -7.43
N SER A 238 -6.88 23.27 -8.12
CA SER A 238 -5.44 22.94 -8.07
C SER A 238 -4.65 23.50 -9.27
N ALA A 239 -5.33 24.16 -10.20
CA ALA A 239 -4.72 24.74 -11.39
C ALA A 239 -4.23 26.18 -11.16
N LEU A 240 -3.13 26.56 -11.78
CA LEU A 240 -2.73 27.94 -11.96
C LEU A 240 -3.43 28.53 -13.21
N GLY A 241 -3.85 29.78 -13.15
CA GLY A 241 -4.25 30.53 -14.32
C GLY A 241 -3.09 30.74 -15.28
N LYS A 242 -3.34 30.97 -16.56
CA LYS A 242 -2.29 31.09 -17.60
C LYS A 242 -1.15 32.05 -17.26
N ASP A 243 -1.46 33.19 -16.65
CA ASP A 243 -0.47 34.23 -16.31
C ASP A 243 0.38 33.80 -15.11
N ASP A 244 -0.24 33.20 -14.08
CA ASP A 244 0.44 32.62 -12.94
C ASP A 244 1.27 31.39 -13.37
N PHE A 245 0.76 30.58 -14.30
CA PHE A 245 1.52 29.46 -14.84
C PHE A 245 2.77 29.94 -15.58
N LYS A 246 2.70 31.05 -16.33
CA LYS A 246 3.85 31.69 -16.98
C LYS A 246 4.88 32.16 -15.94
N LYS A 247 4.41 32.79 -14.85
CA LYS A 247 5.28 33.17 -13.73
C LYS A 247 5.98 31.94 -13.12
N PHE A 248 5.23 30.86 -12.92
CA PHE A 248 5.76 29.59 -12.42
C PHE A 248 6.84 28.99 -13.35
N VAL A 249 6.58 28.93 -14.66
CA VAL A 249 7.56 28.46 -15.66
C VAL A 249 8.83 29.28 -15.56
N ASN A 250 8.76 30.60 -15.51
CA ASN A 250 9.93 31.46 -15.39
C ASN A 250 10.74 31.18 -14.12
N PHE A 251 10.08 30.93 -12.98
CA PHE A 251 10.78 30.59 -11.74
C PHE A 251 11.55 29.26 -11.87
N VAL A 252 10.91 28.25 -12.42
CA VAL A 252 11.53 26.93 -12.60
C VAL A 252 12.69 26.98 -13.60
N GLU A 253 12.50 27.66 -14.75
CA GLU A 253 13.56 27.80 -15.76
C GLU A 253 14.79 28.55 -15.20
N ASN A 254 14.55 29.64 -14.48
CA ASN A 254 15.64 30.43 -13.91
C ASN A 254 16.42 29.63 -12.84
N ILE A 255 15.74 28.87 -11.96
CA ILE A 255 16.41 27.99 -10.99
C ILE A 255 17.19 26.89 -11.72
N SER A 256 16.60 26.26 -12.74
CA SER A 256 17.24 25.19 -13.50
C SER A 256 18.48 25.67 -14.26
N ASN A 257 18.45 26.88 -14.79
CA ASN A 257 19.55 27.49 -15.53
C ASN A 257 20.79 27.83 -14.65
N LEU A 258 20.63 27.81 -13.32
CA LEU A 258 21.78 27.95 -12.41
C LEU A 258 22.73 26.74 -12.47
N ASN A 259 22.29 25.63 -13.04
CA ASN A 259 23.05 24.37 -13.16
C ASN A 259 23.67 23.89 -11.82
N LYS A 260 22.99 24.14 -10.73
CA LYS A 260 23.39 23.72 -9.38
C LYS A 260 22.52 22.56 -8.91
N PRO A 261 23.11 21.51 -8.33
CA PRO A 261 22.33 20.37 -7.82
C PRO A 261 21.39 20.76 -6.68
N ILE A 262 21.76 21.77 -5.87
CA ILE A 262 20.93 22.32 -4.79
C ILE A 262 21.06 23.84 -4.82
N PRO A 263 20.00 24.60 -5.17
CA PRO A 263 19.99 26.05 -5.09
C PRO A 263 20.12 26.56 -3.65
N THR A 264 20.86 27.63 -3.46
CA THR A 264 20.99 28.32 -2.16
C THR A 264 19.88 29.34 -1.95
N MET A 265 19.71 29.84 -0.73
CA MET A 265 18.74 30.90 -0.46
C MET A 265 19.00 32.18 -1.28
N SER A 266 20.28 32.49 -1.57
CA SER A 266 20.62 33.62 -2.44
C SER A 266 20.23 33.39 -3.91
N ASP A 267 20.26 32.13 -4.36
CA ASP A 267 19.78 31.76 -5.70
C ASP A 267 18.27 31.97 -5.80
N TYR A 268 17.49 31.50 -4.81
CA TYR A 268 16.05 31.78 -4.76
C TYR A 268 15.74 33.26 -4.70
N GLN A 269 16.50 34.04 -3.92
CA GLN A 269 16.33 35.48 -3.86
C GLN A 269 16.52 36.17 -5.22
N SER A 270 17.52 35.72 -5.99
CA SER A 270 17.80 36.28 -7.31
C SER A 270 16.72 35.96 -8.33
N VAL A 271 16.11 34.78 -8.22
CA VAL A 271 15.10 34.27 -9.18
C VAL A 271 13.69 34.79 -8.87
N LEU A 272 13.29 34.77 -7.59
CA LEU A 272 11.92 35.13 -7.20
C LEU A 272 11.69 36.65 -7.12
N GLY A 273 12.73 37.47 -6.98
CA GLY A 273 12.62 38.86 -6.65
C GLY A 273 12.23 39.10 -5.17
N LYS A 274 12.27 40.34 -4.72
CA LYS A 274 12.20 40.69 -3.29
C LYS A 274 10.93 40.22 -2.58
N ASP A 275 9.77 40.46 -3.20
CA ASP A 275 8.49 40.20 -2.54
C ASP A 275 8.12 38.70 -2.50
N ASP A 276 8.27 38.00 -3.62
CA ASP A 276 8.03 36.56 -3.68
C ASP A 276 9.08 35.80 -2.84
N PHE A 277 10.32 36.25 -2.81
CA PHE A 277 11.35 35.68 -1.94
C PHE A 277 10.99 35.81 -0.45
N LYS A 278 10.48 36.96 -0.01
CA LYS A 278 10.02 37.14 1.37
C LYS A 278 8.91 36.15 1.73
N LYS A 279 7.95 35.94 0.81
CA LYS A 279 6.88 34.94 0.99
C LYS A 279 7.43 33.51 1.02
N PHE A 280 8.39 33.21 0.15
CA PHE A 280 9.08 31.91 0.11
C PHE A 280 9.82 31.60 1.41
N VAL A 281 10.61 32.56 1.93
CA VAL A 281 11.30 32.39 3.23
C VAL A 281 10.31 32.13 4.35
N ASN A 282 9.25 32.96 4.44
CA ASN A 282 8.21 32.77 5.45
C ASN A 282 7.56 31.38 5.35
N PHE A 283 7.32 30.89 4.13
CA PHE A 283 6.80 29.54 3.92
C PHE A 283 7.77 28.48 4.42
N VAL A 284 9.05 28.53 4.04
CA VAL A 284 10.08 27.54 4.42
C VAL A 284 10.26 27.50 5.96
N GLU A 285 10.33 28.67 6.61
CA GLU A 285 10.50 28.78 8.08
C GLU A 285 9.29 28.20 8.85
N ASN A 286 8.08 28.36 8.33
CA ASN A 286 6.86 27.90 8.97
C ASN A 286 6.44 26.47 8.56
N SER A 287 7.15 25.84 7.63
CA SER A 287 6.80 24.54 7.06
C SER A 287 7.67 23.39 7.61
N SER A 288 7.86 23.33 8.92
CA SER A 288 8.64 22.25 9.58
C SER A 288 8.15 20.84 9.23
N ASN A 289 6.89 20.70 8.85
CA ASN A 289 6.29 19.41 8.47
C ASN A 289 6.80 18.86 7.13
N LEU A 290 7.21 19.71 6.19
CA LEU A 290 7.70 19.29 4.87
C LEU A 290 8.97 18.43 4.94
N ASN A 291 9.74 18.54 6.01
CA ASN A 291 10.97 17.80 6.23
C ASN A 291 10.82 16.63 7.22
N LYS A 292 9.61 16.31 7.65
CA LYS A 292 9.38 15.15 8.53
C LYS A 292 9.45 13.85 7.73
N PRO A 293 10.17 12.84 8.22
CA PRO A 293 10.13 11.51 7.62
C PRO A 293 8.71 10.97 7.61
N ILE A 294 8.32 10.34 6.50
CA ILE A 294 7.02 9.68 6.41
C ILE A 294 7.13 8.31 7.07
N SER A 295 6.59 8.19 8.27
CA SER A 295 6.54 6.92 9.01
C SER A 295 5.30 6.08 8.70
N ALA A 296 4.22 6.72 8.23
CA ALA A 296 2.93 6.08 7.94
C ALA A 296 2.22 6.80 6.79
N MET A 297 1.29 6.11 6.14
CA MET A 297 0.43 6.72 5.12
C MET A 297 -0.50 7.78 5.75
N SER A 298 -0.56 8.96 5.15
CA SER A 298 -1.40 10.05 5.63
C SER A 298 -2.90 9.71 5.55
N LYS A 299 -3.74 10.42 6.32
CA LYS A 299 -5.20 10.27 6.23
C LYS A 299 -5.74 10.57 4.83
N TYR A 300 -5.12 11.50 4.12
CA TYR A 300 -5.50 11.90 2.76
C TYR A 300 -5.17 10.82 1.73
N GLU A 301 -4.00 10.19 1.83
CA GLU A 301 -3.61 9.07 0.98
C GLU A 301 -4.52 7.85 1.23
N LYS A 302 -4.87 7.56 2.49
CA LYS A 302 -5.84 6.50 2.84
C LYS A 302 -7.21 6.76 2.25
N GLN A 303 -7.68 8.02 2.30
CA GLN A 303 -8.95 8.42 1.70
C GLN A 303 -8.90 8.29 0.17
N TYR A 304 -7.85 8.81 -0.47
CA TYR A 304 -7.65 8.65 -1.91
C TYR A 304 -7.68 7.19 -2.33
N ARG A 305 -6.92 6.36 -1.63
CA ARG A 305 -6.81 4.93 -1.88
C ARG A 305 -8.19 4.25 -1.83
N LYS A 306 -8.98 4.60 -0.82
CA LYS A 306 -10.35 4.08 -0.64
C LYS A 306 -11.30 4.52 -1.74
N MET A 307 -11.16 5.74 -2.27
CA MET A 307 -12.12 6.33 -3.22
C MET A 307 -11.76 6.08 -4.68
N PHE A 308 -10.48 6.13 -5.03
CA PHE A 308 -10.05 6.28 -6.42
C PHE A 308 -9.23 5.12 -6.98
N LYS A 309 -8.55 4.31 -6.15
CA LYS A 309 -7.79 3.15 -6.67
C LYS A 309 -8.72 2.21 -7.42
N LYS A 310 -8.32 1.82 -8.62
CA LYS A 310 -9.02 0.79 -9.39
C LYS A 310 -8.81 -0.59 -8.75
N VAL A 311 -9.77 -1.47 -8.96
CA VAL A 311 -9.77 -2.84 -8.49
C VAL A 311 -9.81 -3.81 -9.66
N PRO A 312 -9.29 -5.05 -9.51
CA PRO A 312 -9.39 -6.08 -10.54
C PRO A 312 -10.83 -6.56 -10.65
N VAL A 313 -11.39 -6.53 -11.86
CA VAL A 313 -12.71 -7.07 -12.18
C VAL A 313 -12.62 -8.08 -13.32
N ALA A 314 -13.54 -9.02 -13.34
CA ALA A 314 -13.62 -10.03 -14.38
C ALA A 314 -13.96 -9.39 -15.75
N LYS A 315 -13.18 -9.68 -16.77
CA LYS A 315 -13.37 -9.19 -18.14
C LYS A 315 -14.49 -9.95 -18.88
N THR A 316 -14.76 -11.17 -18.45
CA THR A 316 -15.82 -12.08 -18.94
C THR A 316 -16.35 -12.87 -17.76
N ASP A 317 -17.41 -13.64 -17.94
CA ASP A 317 -17.83 -14.62 -16.95
C ASP A 317 -16.75 -15.69 -16.76
N LEU A 318 -16.37 -15.94 -15.50
CA LEU A 318 -15.33 -16.91 -15.13
C LEU A 318 -16.00 -18.08 -14.40
N PRO A 319 -16.01 -19.29 -14.96
CA PRO A 319 -16.59 -20.47 -14.32
C PRO A 319 -15.73 -20.95 -13.13
N VAL A 320 -16.28 -21.77 -12.26
CA VAL A 320 -15.57 -22.47 -11.19
C VAL A 320 -14.40 -23.29 -11.75
N GLY A 321 -13.24 -23.26 -11.08
CA GLY A 321 -12.04 -23.97 -11.50
C GLY A 321 -11.23 -23.31 -12.61
N LYS A 322 -11.67 -22.15 -13.12
CA LYS A 322 -10.91 -21.37 -14.12
C LYS A 322 -9.60 -20.87 -13.51
N GLU A 323 -8.47 -21.23 -14.07
CA GLU A 323 -7.17 -20.66 -13.75
C GLU A 323 -7.07 -19.26 -14.37
N LEU A 324 -6.82 -18.26 -13.52
CA LEU A 324 -6.77 -16.86 -13.92
C LEU A 324 -5.52 -16.53 -14.73
N THR A 325 -5.72 -15.82 -15.82
CA THR A 325 -4.69 -15.23 -16.66
C THR A 325 -4.83 -13.71 -16.67
N TYR A 326 -3.84 -13.01 -17.20
CA TYR A 326 -3.93 -11.56 -17.41
C TYR A 326 -5.09 -11.14 -18.34
N ASP A 327 -5.54 -12.01 -19.23
CA ASP A 327 -6.62 -11.70 -20.16
C ASP A 327 -8.01 -11.79 -19.54
N ASP A 328 -8.12 -12.41 -18.37
CA ASP A 328 -9.35 -12.51 -17.60
C ASP A 328 -9.63 -11.26 -16.74
N ILE A 329 -8.66 -10.34 -16.61
CA ILE A 329 -8.68 -9.25 -15.62
C ILE A 329 -8.63 -7.88 -16.31
N VAL A 330 -9.49 -6.96 -15.88
CA VAL A 330 -9.37 -5.52 -16.16
C VAL A 330 -9.45 -4.72 -14.86
N TYR A 331 -8.86 -3.52 -14.85
CA TYR A 331 -8.88 -2.65 -13.69
C TYR A 331 -9.87 -1.52 -13.89
N LYS A 332 -10.82 -1.33 -12.96
CA LYS A 332 -11.85 -0.29 -13.02
C LYS A 332 -12.15 0.27 -11.64
N LYS A 333 -12.64 1.50 -11.58
CA LYS A 333 -13.29 2.02 -10.37
C LYS A 333 -14.60 1.25 -10.16
N PHE A 334 -14.89 0.96 -8.92
CA PHE A 334 -16.06 0.19 -8.51
C PHE A 334 -16.72 0.87 -7.31
N ASP A 335 -18.05 1.05 -7.33
CA ASP A 335 -18.80 1.54 -6.18
C ASP A 335 -18.93 0.43 -5.14
N GLY A 336 -18.52 0.69 -3.91
CA GLY A 336 -18.58 -0.29 -2.82
C GLY A 336 -17.23 -0.55 -2.16
N ILE A 337 -17.02 -1.77 -1.66
CA ILE A 337 -15.76 -2.18 -1.03
C ILE A 337 -14.67 -2.22 -2.10
N LYS A 338 -13.65 -1.39 -1.92
CA LYS A 338 -12.52 -1.28 -2.86
C LYS A 338 -11.35 -2.11 -2.36
N ILE A 339 -10.98 -3.10 -3.15
CA ILE A 339 -9.91 -4.05 -2.89
C ILE A 339 -8.81 -3.80 -3.92
N PRO A 340 -7.88 -2.87 -3.68
CA PRO A 340 -6.76 -2.67 -4.59
C PRO A 340 -5.79 -3.85 -4.45
N LEU A 341 -5.82 -4.76 -5.40
CA LEU A 341 -5.00 -5.96 -5.45
C LEU A 341 -4.22 -6.00 -6.77
N ALA A 342 -2.93 -6.24 -6.71
CA ALA A 342 -2.09 -6.31 -7.90
C ALA A 342 -2.34 -7.60 -8.69
N SER A 343 -2.37 -7.48 -10.03
CA SER A 343 -2.70 -8.61 -10.91
C SER A 343 -1.77 -9.81 -10.75
N ASN A 344 -0.49 -9.58 -10.47
CA ASN A 344 0.49 -10.66 -10.27
C ASN A 344 0.19 -11.59 -9.08
N TYR A 345 -0.66 -11.18 -8.13
CA TYR A 345 -1.12 -12.02 -7.03
C TYR A 345 -2.36 -12.86 -7.36
N LEU A 346 -2.99 -12.58 -8.49
CA LEU A 346 -4.18 -13.27 -8.96
C LEU A 346 -3.86 -14.34 -10.01
N ILE A 347 -2.82 -14.11 -10.82
CA ILE A 347 -2.48 -15.00 -11.94
C ILE A 347 -2.06 -16.39 -11.45
N GLY A 348 -2.60 -17.43 -12.11
CA GLY A 348 -2.38 -18.83 -11.75
C GLY A 348 -3.31 -19.37 -10.65
N LYS A 349 -4.04 -18.49 -9.93
CA LYS A 349 -5.06 -18.94 -8.97
C LYS A 349 -6.31 -19.40 -9.69
N LYS A 350 -6.99 -20.39 -9.11
CA LYS A 350 -8.25 -20.93 -9.62
C LYS A 350 -9.45 -20.30 -8.93
N THR A 351 -10.51 -20.09 -9.69
CA THR A 351 -11.78 -19.63 -9.14
C THR A 351 -12.45 -20.72 -8.29
N LYS A 352 -12.86 -20.37 -7.08
CA LYS A 352 -13.63 -21.23 -6.16
C LYS A 352 -15.13 -21.13 -6.41
N THR A 353 -15.58 -20.00 -6.93
CA THR A 353 -16.97 -19.70 -7.31
C THR A 353 -17.00 -19.12 -8.72
N THR A 354 -18.16 -19.12 -9.36
CA THR A 354 -18.36 -18.34 -10.58
C THR A 354 -18.20 -16.85 -10.28
N ILE A 355 -17.49 -16.11 -11.13
CA ILE A 355 -17.32 -14.66 -11.05
C ILE A 355 -17.91 -14.07 -12.33
N SER A 356 -18.91 -13.21 -12.20
CA SER A 356 -19.60 -12.62 -13.34
C SER A 356 -18.79 -11.50 -14.00
N LEU A 357 -19.06 -11.22 -15.27
CA LEU A 357 -18.51 -10.07 -16.00
C LEU A 357 -18.65 -8.78 -15.18
N GLY A 358 -17.54 -8.06 -15.00
CA GLY A 358 -17.51 -6.80 -14.25
C GLY A 358 -17.52 -6.95 -12.72
N GLU A 359 -17.63 -8.16 -12.20
CA GLU A 359 -17.57 -8.43 -10.77
C GLU A 359 -16.12 -8.36 -10.25
N VAL A 360 -15.93 -7.86 -9.03
CA VAL A 360 -14.61 -7.74 -8.39
C VAL A 360 -14.03 -9.13 -8.11
N ILE A 361 -12.77 -9.32 -8.49
CA ILE A 361 -11.99 -10.52 -8.19
C ILE A 361 -11.30 -10.32 -6.83
N SER A 362 -11.67 -11.15 -5.84
CA SER A 362 -11.16 -11.11 -4.47
C SER A 362 -10.72 -12.49 -4.01
N TYR A 363 -9.90 -12.57 -2.96
CA TYR A 363 -9.36 -13.86 -2.50
C TYR A 363 -10.43 -14.83 -2.00
N ASP A 364 -11.56 -14.36 -1.47
CA ASP A 364 -12.66 -15.22 -1.03
C ASP A 364 -13.35 -15.98 -2.18
N LYS A 365 -13.20 -15.49 -3.42
CA LYS A 365 -13.69 -16.14 -4.65
C LYS A 365 -12.68 -17.08 -5.30
N LEU A 366 -11.47 -17.13 -4.79
CA LEU A 366 -10.36 -17.92 -5.32
C LEU A 366 -9.98 -19.04 -4.36
N GLU A 367 -9.41 -20.11 -4.90
CA GLU A 367 -8.76 -21.13 -4.09
C GLU A 367 -7.59 -20.50 -3.34
N ASN A 368 -7.56 -20.65 -2.02
CA ASN A 368 -6.48 -20.22 -1.13
C ASN A 368 -6.24 -21.28 -0.08
N LYS A 369 -5.01 -21.67 0.12
CA LYS A 369 -4.61 -22.58 1.19
C LYS A 369 -4.14 -21.78 2.41
N ILE A 370 -4.85 -21.92 3.52
CA ILE A 370 -4.66 -21.14 4.75
C ILE A 370 -4.11 -22.04 5.85
N GLY A 371 -2.92 -21.74 6.35
CA GLY A 371 -2.30 -22.49 7.42
C GLY A 371 -2.17 -21.73 8.73
N GLY A 372 -2.61 -22.33 9.83
CA GLY A 372 -2.31 -21.86 11.18
C GLY A 372 -0.91 -22.35 11.59
N ILE A 373 0.09 -21.46 11.64
CA ILE A 373 1.46 -21.79 12.01
C ILE A 373 1.70 -21.40 13.47
N ILE A 374 1.84 -22.39 14.34
CA ILE A 374 2.16 -22.25 15.76
C ILE A 374 3.68 -22.24 15.92
N ILE A 375 4.24 -21.10 16.37
CA ILE A 375 5.67 -20.99 16.69
C ILE A 375 5.87 -21.29 18.18
N ALA A 376 6.63 -22.32 18.49
CA ALA A 376 7.01 -22.68 19.85
C ALA A 376 8.45 -23.19 19.92
N ARG A 377 9.10 -23.01 21.09
CA ARG A 377 10.40 -23.60 21.44
C ARG A 377 10.49 -23.82 22.95
N CYS A 378 11.24 -24.80 23.37
CA CYS A 378 11.44 -25.12 24.80
C CYS A 378 12.35 -24.10 25.50
N LYS A 379 13.42 -23.64 24.83
CA LYS A 379 14.35 -22.66 25.39
C LYS A 379 13.70 -21.27 25.40
N SER A 380 13.35 -20.78 26.59
CA SER A 380 12.80 -19.45 26.83
C SER A 380 13.53 -18.79 28.00
N ASN A 381 13.92 -17.52 27.85
CA ASN A 381 14.68 -16.78 28.86
C ASN A 381 13.83 -16.35 30.08
N ARG A 382 12.50 -16.24 29.95
CA ARG A 382 11.58 -15.79 31.00
C ARG A 382 10.97 -16.95 31.78
N LEU A 383 10.53 -17.99 31.10
CA LEU A 383 9.96 -19.19 31.68
C LEU A 383 10.40 -20.41 30.84
N ALA A 384 11.36 -21.17 31.35
CA ALA A 384 11.87 -22.34 30.65
C ALA A 384 10.76 -23.38 30.43
N ASN A 385 10.78 -24.04 29.27
CA ASN A 385 9.82 -25.08 28.90
C ASN A 385 8.34 -24.65 29.02
N LYS A 386 8.02 -23.36 28.84
CA LYS A 386 6.66 -22.85 29.04
C LYS A 386 5.61 -23.58 28.19
N SER A 387 5.97 -24.04 27.00
CA SER A 387 5.07 -24.81 26.10
C SER A 387 4.78 -26.24 26.59
N LEU A 388 5.65 -26.80 27.46
CA LEU A 388 5.53 -28.15 28.04
C LEU A 388 5.01 -28.13 29.48
N LYS A 389 4.82 -26.93 30.09
CA LYS A 389 4.20 -26.84 31.40
C LYS A 389 2.74 -27.30 31.32
N LYS A 390 2.27 -27.90 32.41
CA LYS A 390 0.91 -28.47 32.44
C LYS A 390 -0.06 -27.53 33.14
N ILE A 391 -1.25 -27.43 32.56
CA ILE A 391 -2.45 -26.82 33.12
C ILE A 391 -3.53 -27.89 33.12
N VAL A 392 -4.16 -28.16 34.23
CA VAL A 392 -5.12 -29.28 34.46
C VAL A 392 -4.61 -30.60 33.88
N GLY A 393 -3.29 -30.90 34.11
CA GLY A 393 -2.65 -32.14 33.73
C GLY A 393 -2.19 -32.28 32.26
N LYS A 394 -2.46 -31.28 31.39
CA LYS A 394 -2.16 -31.26 29.96
C LYS A 394 -1.20 -30.12 29.61
N GLU A 395 -0.26 -30.35 28.69
CA GLU A 395 0.72 -29.37 28.24
C GLU A 395 0.03 -28.13 27.65
N THR A 396 0.55 -26.92 27.95
CA THR A 396 0.02 -25.64 27.46
C THR A 396 -0.09 -25.62 25.94
N ILE A 397 0.90 -26.15 25.23
CA ILE A 397 0.89 -26.23 23.76
C ILE A 397 -0.24 -27.14 23.24
N THR A 398 -0.58 -28.21 23.97
CA THR A 398 -1.67 -29.12 23.60
C THR A 398 -3.02 -28.41 23.69
N HIS A 399 -3.26 -27.63 24.75
CA HIS A 399 -4.46 -26.79 24.86
C HIS A 399 -4.61 -25.81 23.68
N LEU A 400 -3.51 -25.16 23.29
CA LEU A 400 -3.49 -24.27 22.13
C LEU A 400 -3.83 -25.02 20.84
N ILE A 401 -3.18 -26.16 20.57
CA ILE A 401 -3.41 -26.96 19.35
C ILE A 401 -4.87 -27.39 19.26
N GLU A 402 -5.44 -27.92 20.34
CA GLU A 402 -6.84 -28.34 20.38
C GLU A 402 -7.80 -27.19 20.10
N ARG A 403 -7.50 -25.99 20.61
CA ARG A 403 -8.29 -24.79 20.37
C ARG A 403 -8.22 -24.35 18.91
N ILE A 404 -7.01 -24.27 18.34
CA ILE A 404 -6.80 -23.84 16.94
C ILE A 404 -7.41 -24.86 15.95
N LYS A 405 -7.42 -26.14 16.27
CA LYS A 405 -8.08 -27.17 15.43
C LYS A 405 -9.61 -26.99 15.33
N ARG A 406 -10.23 -26.21 16.20
CA ARG A 406 -11.68 -25.87 16.10
C ARG A 406 -11.96 -24.75 15.08
N CYS A 407 -10.95 -24.00 14.66
CA CYS A 407 -11.08 -22.98 13.62
C CYS A 407 -11.47 -23.65 12.29
N LYS A 408 -12.60 -23.22 11.71
CA LYS A 408 -13.22 -23.84 10.53
C LYS A 408 -12.63 -23.36 9.21
N LYS A 409 -11.85 -22.28 9.25
CA LYS A 409 -11.31 -21.62 8.06
C LYS A 409 -9.85 -21.96 7.80
N LEU A 410 -9.21 -22.77 8.65
CA LEU A 410 -7.86 -23.27 8.44
C LEU A 410 -7.88 -24.58 7.66
N ASP A 411 -7.08 -24.68 6.60
CA ASP A 411 -6.87 -25.92 5.86
C ASP A 411 -5.93 -26.88 6.59
N CYS A 412 -5.00 -26.32 7.38
CA CYS A 412 -4.08 -27.12 8.20
C CYS A 412 -3.55 -26.32 9.40
N VAL A 413 -3.08 -27.05 10.40
CA VAL A 413 -2.34 -26.53 11.55
C VAL A 413 -0.92 -27.12 11.53
N ILE A 414 0.07 -26.26 11.72
CA ILE A 414 1.50 -26.60 11.65
C ILE A 414 2.16 -26.15 12.93
N LEU A 415 2.85 -27.04 13.63
CA LEU A 415 3.78 -26.66 14.69
C LEU A 415 5.17 -26.41 14.07
N ALA A 416 5.60 -25.16 14.07
CA ALA A 416 6.91 -24.76 13.56
C ALA A 416 7.88 -24.52 14.74
N THR A 417 8.70 -25.52 15.05
CA THR A 417 9.68 -25.51 16.13
C THR A 417 11.12 -25.41 15.60
N THR A 418 12.11 -25.49 16.48
CA THR A 418 13.50 -25.36 16.07
C THR A 418 14.16 -26.74 15.77
N ALA A 419 15.29 -26.72 15.08
CA ALA A 419 16.10 -27.90 14.86
C ALA A 419 16.88 -28.35 16.12
N ASP A 420 16.79 -27.60 17.23
CA ASP A 420 17.44 -27.95 18.50
C ASP A 420 16.81 -29.20 19.11
N PRO A 421 17.59 -30.20 19.57
CA PRO A 421 17.06 -31.43 20.19
C PRO A 421 16.18 -31.20 21.42
N SER A 422 16.33 -30.06 22.12
CA SER A 422 15.44 -29.69 23.24
C SER A 422 13.96 -29.56 22.83
N ASP A 423 13.67 -29.41 21.54
CA ASP A 423 12.33 -29.27 20.98
C ASP A 423 11.74 -30.59 20.47
N ASP A 424 12.42 -31.74 20.63
CA ASP A 424 11.92 -33.06 20.18
C ASP A 424 10.57 -33.40 20.84
N ALA A 425 10.38 -33.03 22.12
CA ALA A 425 9.10 -33.20 22.80
C ALA A 425 7.93 -32.43 22.14
N LEU A 426 8.19 -31.27 21.56
CA LEU A 426 7.18 -30.52 20.81
C LEU A 426 6.78 -31.23 19.51
N GLU A 427 7.74 -31.83 18.82
CA GLU A 427 7.47 -32.64 17.63
C GLU A 427 6.60 -33.86 17.96
N GLU A 428 6.90 -34.56 19.07
CA GLU A 428 6.09 -35.70 19.51
C GLU A 428 4.66 -35.32 19.88
N ILE A 429 4.46 -34.19 20.56
CA ILE A 429 3.12 -33.66 20.85
C ILE A 429 2.36 -33.34 19.54
N ALA A 430 3.02 -32.72 18.57
CA ALA A 430 2.38 -32.43 17.29
C ALA A 430 1.95 -33.69 16.54
N LYS A 431 2.78 -34.76 16.55
CA LYS A 431 2.43 -36.08 15.99
C LYS A 431 1.23 -36.70 16.71
N GLN A 432 1.22 -36.68 18.05
CA GLN A 432 0.10 -37.19 18.86
C GLN A 432 -1.21 -36.39 18.58
N GLN A 433 -1.09 -35.10 18.32
CA GLN A 433 -2.21 -34.23 17.99
C GLN A 433 -2.64 -34.28 16.50
N ASN A 434 -1.97 -35.12 15.68
CA ASN A 434 -2.23 -35.24 14.23
C ASN A 434 -2.19 -33.89 13.51
N ILE A 435 -1.18 -33.04 13.78
CA ILE A 435 -0.90 -31.81 13.06
C ILE A 435 0.44 -31.88 12.33
N LEU A 436 0.63 -30.99 11.37
CA LEU A 436 1.88 -30.93 10.62
C LEU A 436 3.02 -30.36 11.45
N VAL A 437 4.27 -30.75 11.14
CA VAL A 437 5.47 -30.30 11.85
C VAL A 437 6.49 -29.72 10.88
N TYR A 438 7.04 -28.58 11.25
CA TYR A 438 8.22 -28.02 10.60
C TYR A 438 9.31 -27.75 11.65
N ARG A 439 10.55 -28.16 11.37
CA ARG A 439 11.73 -27.83 12.20
C ARG A 439 12.68 -26.96 11.40
N GLY A 440 13.03 -25.80 11.93
CA GLY A 440 13.83 -24.81 11.20
C GLY A 440 14.75 -23.98 12.08
N SER A 441 15.10 -22.79 11.61
CA SER A 441 16.06 -21.89 12.24
C SER A 441 15.76 -21.64 13.72
N VAL A 442 16.79 -21.75 14.57
CA VAL A 442 16.70 -21.45 16.01
C VAL A 442 16.50 -19.95 16.25
N ASN A 443 17.20 -19.11 15.49
CA ASN A 443 17.31 -17.68 15.74
C ASN A 443 16.42 -16.80 14.85
N ASN A 444 15.91 -17.31 13.72
CA ASN A 444 15.10 -16.53 12.79
C ASN A 444 13.67 -17.07 12.73
N ILE A 445 12.77 -16.39 13.48
CA ILE A 445 11.34 -16.74 13.55
C ILE A 445 10.65 -16.50 12.21
N ALA A 446 10.94 -15.39 11.54
CA ALA A 446 10.35 -15.07 10.24
C ALA A 446 10.71 -16.11 9.18
N LEU A 447 11.97 -16.59 9.19
CA LEU A 447 12.40 -17.65 8.29
C LEU A 447 11.65 -18.96 8.56
N ARG A 448 11.41 -19.32 9.84
CA ARG A 448 10.60 -20.53 10.16
C ARG A 448 9.17 -20.44 9.63
N PHE A 449 8.53 -19.27 9.74
CA PHE A 449 7.20 -19.04 9.14
C PHE A 449 7.24 -19.26 7.63
N TYR A 450 8.21 -18.61 6.97
CA TYR A 450 8.35 -18.67 5.51
C TYR A 450 8.61 -20.09 5.01
N GLU A 451 9.58 -20.79 5.60
CA GLU A 451 9.95 -22.14 5.18
C GLU A 451 8.84 -23.15 5.47
N ALA A 452 8.14 -23.02 6.61
CA ALA A 452 6.96 -23.84 6.91
C ALA A 452 5.84 -23.60 5.88
N ALA A 453 5.56 -22.34 5.56
CA ALA A 453 4.56 -21.99 4.57
C ALA A 453 4.91 -22.53 3.17
N LYS A 454 6.17 -22.43 2.76
CA LYS A 454 6.65 -22.98 1.47
C LYS A 454 6.58 -24.51 1.43
N LYS A 455 6.99 -25.19 2.50
CA LYS A 455 6.94 -26.67 2.59
C LYS A 455 5.52 -27.20 2.41
N TYR A 456 4.53 -26.49 2.95
CA TYR A 456 3.14 -26.93 2.91
C TYR A 456 2.28 -26.17 1.91
N ASP A 457 2.90 -25.39 1.03
CA ASP A 457 2.27 -24.66 -0.07
C ASP A 457 1.11 -23.76 0.38
N LEU A 458 1.37 -22.90 1.37
CA LEU A 458 0.38 -21.99 1.91
C LEU A 458 0.34 -20.67 1.12
N ASP A 459 -0.86 -20.22 0.77
CA ASP A 459 -1.11 -18.87 0.26
C ASP A 459 -1.16 -17.84 1.38
N GLN A 460 -1.82 -18.20 2.49
CA GLN A 460 -2.05 -17.34 3.63
C GLN A 460 -1.56 -18.00 4.92
N ILE A 461 -0.97 -17.20 5.79
CA ILE A 461 -0.44 -17.62 7.09
C ILE A 461 -1.26 -16.97 8.20
N VAL A 462 -1.75 -17.77 9.14
CA VAL A 462 -2.20 -17.30 10.44
C VAL A 462 -1.04 -17.45 11.41
N ARG A 463 -0.54 -16.33 11.93
CA ARG A 463 0.54 -16.30 12.92
C ARG A 463 0.02 -16.65 14.31
N ILE A 464 0.56 -17.70 14.90
CA ILE A 464 0.17 -18.18 16.22
C ILE A 464 1.43 -18.34 17.08
N THR A 465 1.47 -17.67 18.24
CA THR A 465 2.57 -17.85 19.20
C THR A 465 2.19 -18.87 20.26
N GLY A 466 3.11 -19.78 20.58
CA GLY A 466 2.85 -20.96 21.42
C GLY A 466 2.54 -20.68 22.89
N ASP A 467 2.62 -19.40 23.31
CA ASP A 467 2.32 -18.92 24.65
C ASP A 467 0.90 -18.37 24.82
N ASN A 468 0.10 -18.33 23.74
CA ASN A 468 -1.23 -17.73 23.71
C ASN A 468 -2.33 -18.79 23.62
N ILE A 469 -2.57 -19.50 24.71
CA ILE A 469 -3.40 -20.72 24.73
C ILE A 469 -4.91 -20.47 24.72
N LEU A 470 -5.36 -19.25 25.01
CA LEU A 470 -6.78 -18.85 25.02
C LEU A 470 -7.15 -17.96 23.84
N ARG A 471 -6.72 -18.33 22.63
CA ARG A 471 -7.13 -17.63 21.42
C ARG A 471 -8.63 -17.79 21.16
N ASP A 472 -9.25 -16.74 20.63
CA ASP A 472 -10.63 -16.75 20.17
C ASP A 472 -10.69 -17.34 18.75
N GLU A 473 -11.12 -18.58 18.63
CA GLU A 473 -11.23 -19.29 17.36
C GLU A 473 -12.37 -18.76 16.49
N VAL A 474 -13.43 -18.21 17.09
CA VAL A 474 -14.56 -17.61 16.36
C VAL A 474 -14.14 -16.27 15.75
N LEU A 475 -13.48 -15.42 16.55
CA LEU A 475 -12.91 -14.16 16.05
C LEU A 475 -11.83 -14.43 14.99
N LEU A 476 -11.07 -15.52 15.12
CA LEU A 476 -10.08 -15.91 14.11
C LEU A 476 -10.75 -16.28 12.78
N ASP A 477 -11.81 -17.08 12.79
CA ASP A 477 -12.58 -17.39 11.58
C ASP A 477 -13.14 -16.12 10.92
N THR A 478 -13.68 -15.20 11.73
CA THR A 478 -14.16 -13.89 11.25
C THR A 478 -13.04 -13.05 10.63
N ALA A 479 -11.86 -13.05 11.26
CA ALA A 479 -10.70 -12.32 10.75
C ALA A 479 -10.17 -12.90 9.44
N ILE A 480 -10.18 -14.24 9.27
CA ILE A 480 -9.83 -14.91 8.01
C ILE A 480 -10.82 -14.52 6.90
N ASP A 481 -12.12 -14.59 7.15
CA ASP A 481 -13.13 -14.18 6.17
C ASP A 481 -12.96 -12.71 5.76
N SER A 482 -12.71 -11.82 6.73
CA SER A 482 -12.44 -10.42 6.45
C SER A 482 -11.15 -10.23 5.64
N HIS A 483 -10.08 -10.98 5.97
CA HIS A 483 -8.81 -10.94 5.24
C HIS A 483 -8.99 -11.29 3.76
N LEU A 484 -9.68 -12.38 3.47
CA LEU A 484 -9.93 -12.83 2.10
C LEU A 484 -10.83 -11.87 1.31
N LYS A 485 -11.84 -11.29 1.95
CA LYS A 485 -12.73 -10.29 1.33
C LYS A 485 -12.05 -8.96 1.08
N GLN A 486 -11.25 -8.48 2.03
CA GLN A 486 -10.57 -7.18 1.90
C GLN A 486 -9.26 -7.25 1.10
N CYS A 487 -8.75 -8.45 0.81
CA CYS A 487 -7.49 -8.69 0.08
C CYS A 487 -6.32 -7.82 0.55
N CYS A 488 -6.28 -7.51 1.85
CA CYS A 488 -5.18 -6.75 2.44
C CYS A 488 -3.94 -7.63 2.58
N ASP A 489 -2.78 -7.00 2.61
CA ASP A 489 -1.52 -7.71 2.88
C ASP A 489 -1.54 -8.34 4.27
N VAL A 490 -2.12 -7.63 5.25
CA VAL A 490 -2.19 -8.04 6.66
C VAL A 490 -3.57 -7.76 7.24
N THR A 491 -4.12 -8.71 8.00
CA THR A 491 -5.30 -8.50 8.85
C THR A 491 -4.93 -8.82 10.29
N SER A 492 -5.25 -7.91 11.22
CA SER A 492 -5.01 -8.09 12.65
C SER A 492 -6.29 -7.87 13.45
N THR A 493 -6.46 -8.61 14.54
CA THR A 493 -7.53 -8.28 15.50
C THR A 493 -7.07 -7.18 16.46
N LYS A 494 -7.97 -6.24 16.77
CA LYS A 494 -7.77 -5.16 17.74
C LYS A 494 -8.79 -5.27 18.88
N ASN A 495 -8.56 -4.55 19.95
CA ASN A 495 -9.44 -4.52 21.12
C ASN A 495 -9.70 -5.93 21.68
N VAL A 496 -8.62 -6.69 21.86
CA VAL A 496 -8.58 -8.05 22.41
C VAL A 496 -7.62 -8.12 23.59
N PRO A 497 -7.84 -9.01 24.57
CA PRO A 497 -6.91 -9.18 25.69
C PRO A 497 -5.50 -9.51 25.25
N ALA A 498 -4.50 -9.14 26.06
CA ALA A 498 -3.11 -9.52 25.84
C ALA A 498 -2.99 -11.05 25.75
N GLY A 499 -2.49 -11.57 24.62
CA GLY A 499 -2.41 -13.01 24.33
C GLY A 499 -3.52 -13.54 23.40
N CYS A 500 -4.50 -12.71 22.99
CA CYS A 500 -5.61 -13.14 22.13
C CYS A 500 -5.56 -12.55 20.72
N ARG A 501 -4.53 -11.76 20.38
CA ARG A 501 -4.41 -11.12 19.07
C ARG A 501 -4.16 -12.14 17.97
N ASN A 502 -4.92 -12.04 16.89
CA ASN A 502 -4.74 -12.80 15.66
C ASN A 502 -4.09 -11.93 14.58
N GLU A 503 -3.23 -12.53 13.76
CA GLU A 503 -2.59 -11.88 12.61
C GLU A 503 -2.60 -12.85 11.44
N ILE A 504 -3.15 -12.39 10.31
CA ILE A 504 -3.24 -13.13 9.06
C ILE A 504 -2.51 -12.32 7.99
N PHE A 505 -1.67 -12.95 7.18
CA PHE A 505 -0.96 -12.30 6.09
C PHE A 505 -0.62 -13.28 4.96
N ALA A 506 -0.51 -12.73 3.74
CA ALA A 506 -0.12 -13.54 2.59
C ALA A 506 1.35 -14.00 2.68
N THR A 507 1.64 -15.20 2.21
CA THR A 507 3.00 -15.79 2.29
C THR A 507 4.07 -14.93 1.64
N HIS A 508 3.75 -14.20 0.55
CA HIS A 508 4.70 -13.31 -0.11
C HIS A 508 5.13 -12.11 0.74
N ILE A 509 4.36 -11.73 1.77
CA ILE A 509 4.69 -10.62 2.66
C ILE A 509 5.88 -10.96 3.54
N ILE A 510 5.92 -12.17 4.11
CA ILE A 510 7.05 -12.59 4.93
C ILE A 510 8.33 -12.76 4.10
N GLU A 511 8.19 -13.18 2.84
CA GLU A 511 9.33 -13.22 1.90
C GLU A 511 9.92 -11.82 1.68
N LYS A 512 9.07 -10.80 1.50
CA LYS A 512 9.53 -9.42 1.36
C LYS A 512 10.23 -8.92 2.62
N ILE A 513 9.70 -9.20 3.80
CA ILE A 513 10.33 -8.82 5.07
C ILE A 513 11.71 -9.47 5.19
N LEU A 514 11.82 -10.77 4.94
CA LEU A 514 13.09 -11.50 5.02
C LEU A 514 14.16 -10.96 4.05
N LYS A 515 13.75 -10.60 2.84
CA LYS A 515 14.68 -10.10 1.82
C LYS A 515 15.15 -8.66 2.11
N ASN A 516 14.27 -7.81 2.63
CA ASN A 516 14.44 -6.37 2.64
C ASN A 516 14.54 -5.72 4.02
N ALA A 517 14.47 -6.46 5.13
CA ALA A 517 14.67 -5.89 6.47
C ALA A 517 16.10 -5.34 6.61
N VAL A 518 16.21 -4.06 7.04
CA VAL A 518 17.50 -3.39 7.27
C VAL A 518 18.32 -4.15 8.32
N VAL A 519 17.67 -4.49 9.44
CA VAL A 519 18.27 -5.30 10.51
C VAL A 519 17.62 -6.68 10.51
N LYS A 520 18.34 -7.68 10.02
CA LYS A 520 17.82 -9.05 9.85
C LYS A 520 17.44 -9.72 11.18
N GLU A 521 18.16 -9.41 12.23
CA GLU A 521 17.91 -9.92 13.59
C GLU A 521 16.57 -9.46 14.15
N ASN A 522 16.10 -8.26 13.74
CA ASN A 522 14.82 -7.71 14.18
C ASN A 522 13.61 -8.42 13.56
N THR A 523 13.80 -9.33 12.60
CA THR A 523 12.68 -10.09 12.00
C THR A 523 11.97 -11.02 12.99
N GLU A 524 12.51 -11.22 14.19
CA GLU A 524 11.78 -11.89 15.29
C GLU A 524 10.57 -11.04 15.77
N TYR A 525 10.65 -9.72 15.61
CA TYR A 525 9.60 -8.75 15.97
C TYR A 525 8.65 -8.50 14.78
N LEU A 526 8.20 -9.56 14.14
CA LEU A 526 7.46 -9.56 12.89
C LEU A 526 6.25 -8.62 12.90
N GLU A 527 5.58 -8.47 14.04
CA GLU A 527 4.42 -7.62 14.24
C GLU A 527 4.66 -6.17 13.81
N TYR A 528 5.82 -5.59 14.14
CA TYR A 528 6.12 -4.20 13.81
C TYR A 528 6.31 -3.97 12.30
N PHE A 529 6.81 -4.96 11.59
CA PHE A 529 6.88 -4.91 10.13
C PHE A 529 5.49 -5.04 9.51
N LEU A 530 4.70 -6.02 9.97
CA LEU A 530 3.38 -6.34 9.43
C LEU A 530 2.39 -5.19 9.61
N THR A 531 2.38 -4.54 10.77
CA THR A 531 1.41 -3.49 11.09
C THR A 531 1.80 -2.10 10.59
N ASN A 532 2.95 -1.95 9.95
CA ASN A 532 3.37 -0.68 9.38
C ASN A 532 2.66 -0.40 8.05
N ASP A 533 1.67 0.47 8.07
CA ASP A 533 0.83 0.83 6.92
C ASP A 533 1.56 1.66 5.84
N ARG A 534 2.79 2.07 6.08
CA ARG A 534 3.66 2.63 5.03
C ARG A 534 4.09 1.55 4.03
N TYR A 535 4.31 0.33 4.52
CA TYR A 535 4.79 -0.79 3.70
C TYR A 535 3.66 -1.65 3.16
N PHE A 536 2.67 -1.98 3.98
CA PHE A 536 1.64 -2.97 3.67
C PHE A 536 0.24 -2.45 3.92
N SER A 537 -0.72 -2.94 3.13
CA SER A 537 -2.13 -2.68 3.38
C SER A 537 -2.60 -3.46 4.61
N ASN A 538 -3.20 -2.75 5.58
CA ASN A 538 -3.65 -3.31 6.84
C ASN A 538 -5.18 -3.26 6.95
N ASN A 539 -5.78 -4.36 7.40
CA ASN A 539 -7.16 -4.48 7.81
C ASN A 539 -7.24 -4.83 9.30
N TYR A 540 -8.26 -4.36 9.99
CA TYR A 540 -8.46 -4.60 11.41
C TYR A 540 -9.87 -5.12 11.67
N VAL A 541 -9.94 -6.18 12.49
CA VAL A 541 -11.19 -6.80 12.93
C VAL A 541 -11.27 -6.69 14.45
N GLU A 542 -12.40 -6.24 14.95
CA GLU A 542 -12.66 -6.10 16.37
C GLU A 542 -13.72 -7.13 16.81
N PRO A 543 -13.63 -7.63 18.05
CA PRO A 543 -14.67 -8.49 18.58
C PRO A 543 -15.95 -7.69 18.87
N ASP A 544 -17.06 -8.38 19.01
CA ASP A 544 -18.35 -7.85 19.44
C ASP A 544 -18.54 -7.83 20.97
N TYR A 545 -17.47 -8.10 21.72
CA TYR A 545 -17.44 -8.10 23.18
C TYR A 545 -16.47 -7.05 23.73
N SER A 546 -16.74 -6.60 24.96
CA SER A 546 -15.81 -5.81 25.78
C SER A 546 -15.11 -6.69 26.81
N PHE A 547 -13.98 -6.23 27.34
CA PHE A 547 -13.21 -6.92 28.37
C PHE A 547 -12.49 -5.91 29.28
N ASN A 548 -12.08 -6.34 30.45
CA ASN A 548 -11.26 -5.57 31.37
C ASN A 548 -9.81 -5.49 30.85
N GLU A 549 -9.30 -4.28 30.61
CA GLU A 549 -7.96 -4.05 30.06
C GLU A 549 -6.82 -4.62 30.92
N ASN A 550 -7.07 -4.96 32.20
CA ASN A 550 -6.10 -5.61 33.07
C ASN A 550 -5.97 -7.12 32.82
N ILE A 551 -6.86 -7.71 32.02
CA ILE A 551 -6.82 -9.15 31.70
C ILE A 551 -5.63 -9.43 30.79
N ARG A 552 -4.77 -10.36 31.23
CA ARG A 552 -3.60 -10.85 30.52
C ARG A 552 -3.65 -12.37 30.40
N LEU A 553 -3.69 -12.89 29.16
CA LEU A 553 -3.88 -14.32 28.85
C LEU A 553 -2.70 -14.94 28.10
N THR A 554 -1.51 -14.32 28.13
CA THR A 554 -0.28 -14.89 27.54
C THR A 554 0.62 -15.47 28.63
N ILE A 555 1.41 -16.49 28.32
CA ILE A 555 2.30 -17.20 29.24
C ILE A 555 3.73 -16.71 29.08
N ASP A 556 4.20 -15.89 30.04
CA ASP A 556 5.58 -15.41 30.09
C ASP A 556 6.25 -15.66 31.45
N TYR A 557 5.47 -15.77 32.51
CA TYR A 557 5.89 -15.92 33.89
C TYR A 557 5.09 -17.02 34.58
N GLN A 558 5.57 -17.51 35.74
CA GLN A 558 4.85 -18.50 36.53
C GLN A 558 3.45 -18.02 36.93
N ALA A 559 3.31 -16.74 37.33
CA ALA A 559 2.01 -16.16 37.69
C ALA A 559 0.97 -16.23 36.55
N ASP A 560 1.42 -16.22 35.26
CA ASP A 560 0.52 -16.42 34.13
C ASP A 560 -0.04 -17.85 34.12
N ILE A 561 0.80 -18.84 34.42
CA ILE A 561 0.37 -20.25 34.56
C ILE A 561 -0.62 -20.36 35.72
N ASP A 562 -0.29 -19.79 36.89
CA ASP A 562 -1.12 -19.88 38.10
C ASP A 562 -2.51 -19.27 37.89
N MET A 563 -2.58 -18.14 37.15
CA MET A 563 -3.85 -17.52 36.76
C MET A 563 -4.63 -18.40 35.79
N LEU A 564 -3.97 -18.89 34.72
CA LEU A 564 -4.61 -19.72 33.73
C LEU A 564 -5.05 -21.08 34.28
N GLU A 565 -4.33 -21.65 35.26
CA GLU A 565 -4.77 -22.85 35.98
C GLU A 565 -6.17 -22.63 36.60
N LYS A 566 -6.42 -21.49 37.27
CA LYS A 566 -7.73 -21.16 37.85
C LYS A 566 -8.83 -21.04 36.78
N VAL A 567 -8.50 -20.45 35.61
CA VAL A 567 -9.44 -20.38 34.48
C VAL A 567 -9.79 -21.80 34.00
N PHE A 568 -8.77 -22.63 33.78
CA PHE A 568 -8.99 -24.00 33.24
C PHE A 568 -9.65 -24.90 34.29
N GLU A 569 -9.34 -24.80 35.59
CA GLU A 569 -10.04 -25.51 36.66
C GLU A 569 -11.55 -25.23 36.64
N ASN A 570 -11.96 -23.97 36.37
CA ASN A 570 -13.36 -23.59 36.34
C ASN A 570 -14.10 -24.09 35.10
N PHE A 571 -13.47 -24.08 33.94
CA PHE A 571 -14.18 -24.32 32.66
C PHE A 571 -13.92 -25.71 32.06
N TYR A 572 -12.66 -26.21 32.14
CA TYR A 572 -12.19 -27.30 31.31
C TYR A 572 -12.91 -28.63 31.56
N PHE A 573 -13.19 -28.95 32.81
CA PHE A 573 -13.82 -30.23 33.19
C PHE A 573 -15.30 -30.28 32.85
N THR A 574 -15.95 -29.12 32.77
CA THR A 574 -17.36 -29.01 32.39
C THR A 574 -17.53 -28.92 30.87
N ASN A 575 -16.71 -28.11 30.22
CA ASN A 575 -16.72 -27.91 28.78
C ASN A 575 -15.31 -27.66 28.25
N PRO A 576 -14.57 -28.66 27.77
CA PRO A 576 -13.23 -28.48 27.21
C PRO A 576 -13.15 -27.49 26.03
N SER A 577 -14.31 -27.19 25.43
CA SER A 577 -14.43 -26.27 24.28
C SER A 577 -14.97 -24.89 24.67
N PHE A 578 -14.83 -24.49 25.94
CA PHE A 578 -15.32 -23.20 26.44
C PHE A 578 -14.83 -22.00 25.60
N ALA A 579 -15.72 -21.02 25.41
CA ALA A 579 -15.43 -19.83 24.61
C ALA A 579 -14.61 -18.79 25.40
N LEU A 580 -13.82 -17.97 24.69
CA LEU A 580 -13.08 -16.88 25.32
C LEU A 580 -14.03 -15.88 26.01
N VAL A 581 -15.16 -15.58 25.40
CA VAL A 581 -16.14 -14.63 25.95
C VAL A 581 -16.67 -15.06 27.32
N ASP A 582 -16.83 -16.37 27.57
CA ASP A 582 -17.26 -16.89 28.87
C ASP A 582 -16.17 -16.70 29.93
N VAL A 583 -14.92 -16.91 29.54
CA VAL A 583 -13.75 -16.65 30.39
C VAL A 583 -13.66 -15.17 30.79
N LEU A 584 -13.87 -14.26 29.82
CA LEU A 584 -13.79 -12.82 30.07
C LEU A 584 -14.89 -12.36 31.06
N LYS A 585 -16.12 -12.81 30.86
CA LYS A 585 -17.23 -12.54 31.79
C LYS A 585 -16.93 -13.07 33.20
N TRP A 586 -16.46 -14.31 33.29
CA TRP A 586 -16.13 -14.90 34.58
C TRP A 586 -14.98 -14.16 35.27
N LEU A 587 -13.96 -13.73 34.52
CA LEU A 587 -12.84 -12.93 35.07
C LEU A 587 -13.29 -11.54 35.56
N ASP A 588 -14.24 -10.91 34.91
CA ASP A 588 -14.82 -9.64 35.37
C ASP A 588 -15.48 -9.77 36.75
N ASP A 589 -16.15 -10.93 37.00
CA ASP A 589 -16.77 -11.24 38.29
C ASP A 589 -15.75 -11.74 39.36
N ASN A 590 -14.52 -12.13 38.92
CA ASN A 590 -13.48 -12.71 39.77
C ASN A 590 -12.17 -11.92 39.69
N SER A 591 -12.20 -10.67 40.11
CA SER A 591 -11.06 -9.73 39.98
C SER A 591 -9.80 -10.13 40.76
N ASP A 592 -9.93 -10.96 41.81
CA ASP A 592 -8.82 -11.57 42.53
C ASP A 592 -7.99 -12.49 41.62
N ILE A 593 -8.61 -13.19 40.70
CA ILE A 593 -7.92 -14.03 39.70
C ILE A 593 -7.12 -13.16 38.72
N ILE A 594 -7.69 -12.05 38.24
CA ILE A 594 -6.98 -11.08 37.40
C ILE A 594 -5.73 -10.54 38.10
N ASN A 595 -5.80 -10.31 39.41
CA ASN A 595 -4.71 -9.75 40.19
C ASN A 595 -3.49 -10.68 40.33
N ILE A 596 -3.63 -11.99 40.08
CA ILE A 596 -2.52 -12.97 40.17
C ILE A 596 -1.36 -12.55 39.23
N ASN A 597 -1.65 -12.11 38.01
CA ASN A 597 -0.61 -11.76 37.03
C ASN A 597 -0.64 -10.28 36.58
N LYS A 598 -1.49 -9.44 37.15
CA LYS A 598 -1.68 -8.03 36.77
C LYS A 598 -0.39 -7.20 36.76
N LEU A 599 0.55 -7.49 37.66
CA LEU A 599 1.82 -6.76 37.75
C LEU A 599 2.87 -7.19 36.71
N GLN A 600 2.59 -8.25 35.96
CA GLN A 600 3.51 -8.74 34.94
C GLN A 600 3.45 -7.84 33.71
N LYS A 601 4.46 -7.00 33.51
CA LYS A 601 4.54 -6.11 32.35
C LYS A 601 5.10 -6.87 31.14
N ILE A 602 4.51 -6.67 29.97
CA ILE A 602 5.14 -7.03 28.69
C ILE A 602 6.36 -6.10 28.55
N LYS A 603 7.57 -6.65 28.68
CA LYS A 603 8.79 -5.90 28.41
C LYS A 603 9.00 -5.80 26.90
N PHE A 604 8.45 -4.77 26.29
CA PHE A 604 8.84 -4.38 24.93
C PHE A 604 10.13 -3.57 24.98
N LYS A 605 11.14 -3.98 24.23
CA LYS A 605 12.31 -3.15 23.92
C LYS A 605 11.92 -2.20 22.77
N ASN A 606 11.14 -1.16 23.03
CA ASN A 606 10.54 -0.34 21.98
C ASN A 606 11.44 0.77 21.39
N SER A 607 12.52 1.17 22.08
CA SER A 607 13.24 2.39 21.69
C SER A 607 14.44 2.19 20.74
N GLU A 608 14.82 0.93 20.43
CA GLU A 608 16.05 0.63 19.68
C GLU A 608 15.83 -0.31 18.47
N LEU A 609 14.58 -0.72 18.20
CA LEU A 609 14.33 -1.66 17.10
C LEU A 609 14.22 -0.91 15.76
N ASP A 610 15.18 -1.16 14.88
CA ASP A 610 15.06 -0.74 13.47
C ASP A 610 14.22 -1.77 12.72
N VAL A 611 12.97 -1.41 12.43
CA VAL A 611 11.98 -2.23 11.71
C VAL A 611 11.71 -1.68 10.30
N ARG A 612 12.68 -1.00 9.72
CA ARG A 612 12.58 -0.49 8.34
C ARG A 612 12.82 -1.59 7.31
N LEU A 613 12.16 -1.44 6.17
CA LEU A 613 12.37 -2.25 4.99
C LEU A 613 13.00 -1.40 3.88
N GLU A 614 13.92 -1.98 3.14
CA GLU A 614 14.55 -1.40 1.94
C GLU A 614 13.64 -1.61 0.71
N ILE A 615 12.37 -1.16 0.79
CA ILE A 615 11.39 -1.28 -0.28
C ILE A 615 10.69 0.03 -0.59
#